data_54e4e9ef84f0e750cd3a8f785d3e5573
#
_entry.id   54e4e9ef84f0e750cd3a8f785d3e5573
#
_cell.length_a   1.000
_cell.length_b   1.000
_cell.length_c   1.000
_cell.angle_alpha   90.00
_cell.angle_beta   90.00
_cell.angle_gamma   90.00
#
_symmetry.space_group_name_H-M   'P 1'
#
loop_
_entity.id
_entity.type
_entity.pdbx_description
1 polymer ?
#
loop_
_entity_poly.entity_id
_entity_poly.type
_entity_poly.pdbx_seq_one_letter_code
_entity_poly.pdbx_strand_id
1 'polypeptide(L)'
;MKAQKNSYLQDILDEPAALQRWLDSTISMDYASLHQIRAKLSSGKLHQVILTGMGSSYHALHSIWLPLLNQGISAVLLETSELLHHAPVLCEPGSLLVVVSQSGRSAEVVRLLEQTDRNTTVIGVTNTADSPLAQRAQVVLPLQAGAEFSVSCKTYVNTLGALALLAELLTTADLQRTRKEILPVPEMINAYLAQWQAHVAEAQESLAGTRYLILTGRGTSLAAAGTGGLTIKESAHFPVEGMSSAAFRHGPLEMASPELFVLVFSGMGAERQLNQKLVEDIIKAGGKAALVGASGNPGTFCLPQVAMSALPLLEILPVQMVSLALAGLSGREAGVFSQCSKVTDVE
;
A
#
# COMPACT_ATOMS: atom_id res chain seq x y z
N MET A 1 -31.16 -4.77 15.40
CA MET A 1 -29.74 -4.58 15.09
C MET A 1 -29.50 -3.07 14.95
N LYS A 2 -28.63 -2.46 15.78
CA LYS A 2 -28.23 -1.06 15.60
C LYS A 2 -27.49 -0.96 14.29
N ALA A 3 -27.88 -0.03 13.41
CA ALA A 3 -27.15 0.29 12.20
C ALA A 3 -25.67 0.52 12.57
N GLN A 4 -24.80 -0.37 12.14
CA GLN A 4 -23.37 -0.20 12.29
C GLN A 4 -23.00 0.99 11.42
N LYS A 5 -22.59 2.12 12.00
CA LYS A 5 -22.07 3.28 11.28
C LYS A 5 -21.04 2.77 10.28
N ASN A 6 -21.04 3.31 9.06
CA ASN A 6 -20.13 2.94 7.96
C ASN A 6 -18.70 2.72 8.49
N SER A 7 -18.33 1.45 8.66
CA SER A 7 -17.08 1.06 9.31
C SER A 7 -15.88 1.46 8.48
N TYR A 8 -15.99 1.45 7.15
CA TYR A 8 -14.91 1.82 6.23
C TYR A 8 -14.55 3.31 6.35
N LEU A 9 -15.55 4.21 6.30
CA LEU A 9 -15.31 5.64 6.50
C LEU A 9 -14.71 5.92 7.90
N GLN A 10 -15.21 5.21 8.92
CA GLN A 10 -14.69 5.39 10.29
C GLN A 10 -13.24 4.93 10.39
N ASP A 11 -12.86 3.84 9.72
CA ASP A 11 -11.49 3.35 9.67
C ASP A 11 -10.56 4.33 8.91
N ILE A 12 -11.04 4.96 7.82
CA ILE A 12 -10.31 6.03 7.13
C ILE A 12 -10.07 7.23 8.07
N LEU A 13 -11.10 7.68 8.77
CA LEU A 13 -10.99 8.83 9.68
C LEU A 13 -10.11 8.54 10.91
N ASP A 14 -9.87 7.28 11.26
CA ASP A 14 -8.94 6.87 12.34
C ASP A 14 -7.49 6.72 11.86
N GLU A 15 -7.19 6.86 10.56
CA GLU A 15 -5.82 6.71 10.02
C GLU A 15 -4.79 7.62 10.71
N PRO A 16 -5.05 8.92 10.94
CA PRO A 16 -4.09 9.80 11.62
C PRO A 16 -3.72 9.28 13.01
N ALA A 17 -4.74 8.89 13.80
CA ALA A 17 -4.53 8.38 15.15
C ALA A 17 -3.85 7.00 15.14
N ALA A 18 -4.18 6.13 14.19
CA ALA A 18 -3.54 4.83 14.03
C ALA A 18 -2.06 4.98 13.68
N LEU A 19 -1.72 5.86 12.74
CA LEU A 19 -0.34 6.12 12.35
C LEU A 19 0.46 6.76 13.50
N GLN A 20 -0.15 7.67 14.27
CA GLN A 20 0.50 8.25 15.44
C GLN A 20 0.80 7.19 16.51
N ARG A 21 -0.15 6.31 16.84
CA ARG A 21 0.06 5.19 17.77
C ARG A 21 1.22 4.30 17.32
N TRP A 22 1.30 4.00 16.01
CA TRP A 22 2.41 3.23 15.46
C TRP A 22 3.74 3.96 15.62
N LEU A 23 3.82 5.24 15.25
CA LEU A 23 5.03 6.06 15.41
C LEU A 23 5.51 6.08 16.87
N ASP A 24 4.62 6.28 17.81
CA ASP A 24 4.94 6.28 19.25
C ASP A 24 5.52 4.93 19.70
N SER A 25 4.95 3.82 19.19
CA SER A 25 5.42 2.47 19.50
C SER A 25 6.84 2.19 18.97
N THR A 26 7.24 2.83 17.87
CA THR A 26 8.59 2.66 17.29
C THR A 26 9.70 3.24 18.17
N ILE A 27 9.39 4.12 19.12
CA ILE A 27 10.37 4.76 20.01
C ILE A 27 11.00 3.73 20.98
N SER A 28 10.18 2.80 21.47
CA SER A 28 10.59 1.78 22.44
C SER A 28 10.90 0.42 21.82
N MET A 29 10.88 0.32 20.48
CA MET A 29 11.13 -0.95 19.79
C MET A 29 12.60 -1.33 19.87
N ASP A 30 12.88 -2.61 20.16
CA ASP A 30 14.23 -3.16 20.09
C ASP A 30 14.59 -3.54 18.64
N TYR A 31 15.59 -2.86 18.10
CA TYR A 31 16.07 -3.08 16.72
C TYR A 31 17.30 -4.00 16.64
N ALA A 32 17.78 -4.57 17.76
CA ALA A 32 19.01 -5.37 17.78
C ALA A 32 18.96 -6.55 16.80
N SER A 33 17.84 -7.26 16.74
CA SER A 33 17.63 -8.37 15.80
C SER A 33 17.64 -7.93 14.34
N LEU A 34 17.09 -6.75 14.02
CA LEU A 34 17.14 -6.18 12.67
C LEU A 34 18.55 -5.76 12.27
N HIS A 35 19.33 -5.19 13.17
CA HIS A 35 20.74 -4.91 12.93
C HIS A 35 21.56 -6.18 12.66
N GLN A 36 21.25 -7.29 13.35
CA GLN A 36 21.88 -8.59 13.07
C GLN A 36 21.51 -9.12 11.69
N ILE A 37 20.23 -8.99 11.28
CA ILE A 37 19.76 -9.39 9.94
C ILE A 37 20.48 -8.55 8.88
N ARG A 38 20.58 -7.23 9.06
CA ARG A 38 21.33 -6.35 8.16
C ARG A 38 22.80 -6.78 8.04
N ALA A 39 23.47 -7.10 9.16
CA ALA A 39 24.85 -7.58 9.14
C ALA A 39 24.99 -8.89 8.34
N LYS A 40 24.01 -9.80 8.42
CA LYS A 40 23.97 -11.03 7.61
C LYS A 40 23.79 -10.72 6.11
N LEU A 41 22.94 -9.74 5.74
CA LEU A 41 22.81 -9.27 4.35
C LEU A 41 24.14 -8.67 3.86
N SER A 42 24.74 -7.76 4.61
CA SER A 42 26.00 -7.09 4.23
C SER A 42 27.18 -8.06 4.12
N SER A 43 27.18 -9.16 4.85
CA SER A 43 28.23 -10.21 4.79
C SER A 43 27.97 -11.29 3.75
N GLY A 44 26.84 -11.23 3.02
CA GLY A 44 26.43 -12.27 2.07
C GLY A 44 25.91 -13.57 2.68
N LYS A 45 25.78 -13.65 4.01
CA LYS A 45 25.14 -14.81 4.69
C LYS A 45 23.66 -14.91 4.35
N LEU A 46 23.01 -13.77 4.15
CA LEU A 46 21.72 -13.65 3.48
C LEU A 46 22.00 -13.00 2.12
N HIS A 47 21.65 -13.66 1.04
CA HIS A 47 22.03 -13.24 -0.31
C HIS A 47 20.87 -12.61 -1.10
N GLN A 48 19.64 -12.76 -0.59
CA GLN A 48 18.43 -12.19 -1.21
C GLN A 48 17.36 -11.88 -0.17
N VAL A 49 16.46 -10.96 -0.54
CA VAL A 49 15.25 -10.62 0.21
C VAL A 49 14.04 -11.06 -0.60
N ILE A 50 13.17 -11.86 -0.01
CA ILE A 50 11.90 -12.27 -0.60
C ILE A 50 10.79 -11.51 0.08
N LEU A 51 10.10 -10.68 -0.70
CA LEU A 51 8.98 -9.85 -0.27
C LEU A 51 7.67 -10.53 -0.67
N THR A 52 6.79 -10.82 0.28
CA THR A 52 5.56 -11.55 -0.01
C THR A 52 4.39 -11.11 0.86
N GLY A 53 3.20 -11.21 0.31
CA GLY A 53 1.91 -10.88 0.91
C GLY A 53 0.78 -11.15 -0.08
N MET A 54 -0.45 -10.92 0.33
CA MET A 54 -1.64 -11.03 -0.52
C MET A 54 -2.38 -9.70 -0.56
N GLY A 55 -3.07 -9.40 -1.66
CA GLY A 55 -3.93 -8.23 -1.79
C GLY A 55 -3.21 -6.90 -1.47
N SER A 56 -3.80 -6.08 -0.59
CA SER A 56 -3.20 -4.79 -0.17
C SER A 56 -1.82 -4.96 0.46
N SER A 57 -1.56 -6.06 1.16
CA SER A 57 -0.25 -6.37 1.73
C SER A 57 0.82 -6.60 0.65
N TYR A 58 0.47 -7.30 -0.44
CA TYR A 58 1.35 -7.47 -1.60
C TYR A 58 1.64 -6.13 -2.27
N HIS A 59 0.60 -5.34 -2.54
CA HIS A 59 0.79 -4.04 -3.19
C HIS A 59 1.61 -3.06 -2.34
N ALA A 60 1.46 -3.09 -1.01
CA ALA A 60 2.27 -2.27 -0.10
C ALA A 60 3.78 -2.52 -0.26
N LEU A 61 4.18 -3.76 -0.58
CA LEU A 61 5.58 -4.15 -0.75
C LEU A 61 6.29 -3.46 -1.93
N HIS A 62 5.57 -2.87 -2.89
CA HIS A 62 6.19 -2.04 -3.92
C HIS A 62 6.89 -0.82 -3.33
N SER A 63 6.47 -0.34 -2.15
CA SER A 63 7.09 0.80 -1.47
C SER A 63 8.51 0.53 -0.98
N ILE A 64 8.85 -0.73 -0.70
CA ILE A 64 10.19 -1.16 -0.25
C ILE A 64 11.00 -1.84 -1.35
N TRP A 65 10.37 -2.53 -2.28
CA TRP A 65 11.04 -3.36 -3.29
C TRP A 65 12.07 -2.59 -4.12
N LEU A 66 11.65 -1.54 -4.81
CA LEU A 66 12.55 -0.72 -5.63
C LEU A 66 13.63 0.02 -4.81
N PRO A 67 13.34 0.59 -3.63
CA PRO A 67 14.36 1.09 -2.73
C PRO A 67 15.45 0.08 -2.37
N LEU A 68 15.12 -1.18 -2.10
CA LEU A 68 16.13 -2.22 -1.84
C LEU A 68 17.01 -2.49 -3.07
N LEU A 69 16.39 -2.65 -4.25
CA LEU A 69 17.12 -2.85 -5.51
C LEU A 69 18.07 -1.68 -5.81
N ASN A 70 17.64 -0.45 -5.56
CA ASN A 70 18.45 0.75 -5.73
C ASN A 70 19.70 0.81 -4.83
N GLN A 71 19.67 0.07 -3.71
CA GLN A 71 20.81 -0.09 -2.80
C GLN A 71 21.65 -1.34 -3.09
N GLY A 72 21.40 -2.01 -4.22
CA GLY A 72 22.12 -3.22 -4.63
C GLY A 72 21.73 -4.49 -3.83
N ILE A 73 20.64 -4.44 -3.07
CA ILE A 73 20.12 -5.60 -2.37
C ILE A 73 19.24 -6.40 -3.35
N SER A 74 19.60 -7.65 -3.60
CA SER A 74 18.75 -8.55 -4.41
C SER A 74 17.42 -8.75 -3.71
N ALA A 75 16.32 -8.35 -4.36
CA ALA A 75 14.98 -8.45 -3.81
C ALA A 75 13.99 -8.98 -4.84
N VAL A 76 13.24 -10.01 -4.47
CA VAL A 76 12.17 -10.62 -5.28
C VAL A 76 10.84 -10.30 -4.63
N LEU A 77 9.87 -9.86 -5.42
CA LEU A 77 8.51 -9.58 -4.99
C LEU A 77 7.55 -10.57 -5.66
N LEU A 78 6.90 -11.41 -4.85
CA LEU A 78 5.91 -12.40 -5.31
C LEU A 78 4.69 -12.40 -4.39
N GLU A 79 3.52 -12.66 -4.95
CA GLU A 79 2.34 -12.99 -4.14
C GLU A 79 2.60 -14.28 -3.35
N THR A 80 2.02 -14.37 -2.15
CA THR A 80 2.27 -15.52 -1.28
C THR A 80 1.85 -16.84 -1.92
N SER A 81 0.76 -16.86 -2.67
CA SER A 81 0.30 -18.04 -3.38
C SER A 81 1.28 -18.48 -4.48
N GLU A 82 1.79 -17.53 -5.28
CA GLU A 82 2.78 -17.84 -6.32
C GLU A 82 4.12 -18.35 -5.72
N LEU A 83 4.55 -17.73 -4.61
CA LEU A 83 5.73 -18.16 -3.87
C LEU A 83 5.56 -19.59 -3.33
N LEU A 84 4.40 -19.86 -2.72
CA LEU A 84 4.07 -21.15 -2.12
C LEU A 84 4.05 -22.29 -3.15
N HIS A 85 3.39 -22.10 -4.30
CA HIS A 85 3.11 -23.15 -5.25
C HIS A 85 4.16 -23.29 -6.36
N HIS A 86 4.83 -22.21 -6.73
CA HIS A 86 5.70 -22.20 -7.92
C HIS A 86 7.16 -21.86 -7.64
N ALA A 87 7.46 -21.24 -6.48
CA ALA A 87 8.83 -20.83 -6.16
C ALA A 87 9.26 -21.10 -4.70
N PRO A 88 8.88 -22.26 -4.07
CA PRO A 88 9.20 -22.54 -2.67
C PRO A 88 10.72 -22.59 -2.39
N VAL A 89 11.53 -22.90 -3.38
CA VAL A 89 12.99 -22.89 -3.29
C VAL A 89 13.56 -21.53 -2.84
N LEU A 90 12.85 -20.43 -3.08
CA LEU A 90 13.25 -19.11 -2.62
C LEU A 90 13.13 -18.94 -1.08
N CYS A 91 12.42 -19.82 -0.40
CA CYS A 91 12.23 -19.80 1.06
C CYS A 91 13.28 -20.61 1.83
N GLU A 92 14.39 -20.99 1.19
CA GLU A 92 15.48 -21.74 1.81
C GLU A 92 16.37 -20.90 2.73
N PRO A 93 17.16 -21.52 3.63
CA PRO A 93 18.18 -20.84 4.41
C PRO A 93 19.16 -20.04 3.53
N GLY A 94 19.47 -18.81 3.94
CA GLY A 94 20.25 -17.87 3.11
C GLY A 94 19.36 -16.80 2.44
N SER A 95 18.04 -16.97 2.46
CA SER A 95 17.08 -15.91 2.11
C SER A 95 16.56 -15.18 3.36
N LEU A 96 16.26 -13.91 3.22
CA LEU A 96 15.44 -13.14 4.16
C LEU A 96 14.01 -13.10 3.63
N LEU A 97 13.08 -13.72 4.31
CA LEU A 97 11.66 -13.70 3.97
C LEU A 97 10.96 -12.57 4.74
N VAL A 98 10.42 -11.59 4.04
CA VAL A 98 9.58 -10.51 4.59
C VAL A 98 8.15 -10.80 4.23
N VAL A 99 7.34 -11.19 5.23
CA VAL A 99 5.93 -11.55 5.05
C VAL A 99 5.05 -10.44 5.61
N VAL A 100 4.20 -9.88 4.77
CA VAL A 100 3.20 -8.88 5.17
C VAL A 100 1.82 -9.50 5.18
N SER A 101 1.18 -9.53 6.33
CA SER A 101 -0.19 -10.00 6.50
C SER A 101 -0.84 -9.32 7.71
N GLN A 102 -1.87 -8.54 7.46
CA GLN A 102 -2.59 -7.79 8.51
C GLN A 102 -3.06 -8.73 9.63
N SER A 103 -3.72 -9.82 9.29
CA SER A 103 -4.19 -10.82 10.26
C SER A 103 -3.09 -11.79 10.71
N GLY A 104 -2.05 -11.99 9.88
CA GLY A 104 -1.05 -13.04 10.05
C GLY A 104 -1.62 -14.46 10.01
N ARG A 105 -2.86 -14.63 9.46
CA ARG A 105 -3.67 -15.85 9.50
C ARG A 105 -4.25 -16.26 8.14
N SER A 106 -4.00 -15.51 7.05
CA SER A 106 -4.47 -15.93 5.72
C SER A 106 -3.93 -17.32 5.36
N ALA A 107 -4.74 -18.11 4.68
CA ALA A 107 -4.45 -19.52 4.40
C ALA A 107 -3.09 -19.71 3.72
N GLU A 108 -2.79 -18.89 2.70
CA GLU A 108 -1.54 -18.95 1.95
C GLU A 108 -0.32 -18.64 2.83
N VAL A 109 -0.46 -17.63 3.72
CA VAL A 109 0.62 -17.25 4.66
C VAL A 109 0.88 -18.37 5.64
N VAL A 110 -0.15 -18.97 6.22
CA VAL A 110 0.01 -20.09 7.18
C VAL A 110 0.70 -21.26 6.50
N ARG A 111 0.24 -21.67 5.31
CA ARG A 111 0.84 -22.79 4.54
C ARG A 111 2.29 -22.49 4.12
N LEU A 112 2.58 -21.26 3.68
CA LEU A 112 3.95 -20.86 3.35
C LEU A 112 4.86 -21.03 4.57
N LEU A 113 4.45 -20.56 5.73
CA LEU A 113 5.23 -20.64 6.96
C LEU A 113 5.45 -22.08 7.44
N GLU A 114 4.46 -22.97 7.24
CA GLU A 114 4.57 -24.40 7.56
C GLU A 114 5.59 -25.12 6.65
N GLN A 115 5.68 -24.71 5.38
CA GLN A 115 6.62 -25.30 4.41
C GLN A 115 8.01 -24.66 4.43
N THR A 116 8.14 -23.44 4.99
CA THR A 116 9.41 -22.72 5.06
C THR A 116 10.35 -23.39 6.07
N ASP A 117 11.62 -23.64 5.67
CA ASP A 117 12.65 -24.21 6.56
C ASP A 117 12.77 -23.37 7.84
N ARG A 118 12.92 -24.04 8.98
CA ARG A 118 12.99 -23.39 10.30
C ARG A 118 14.20 -22.46 10.46
N ASN A 119 15.26 -22.68 9.68
CA ASN A 119 16.47 -21.85 9.68
C ASN A 119 16.33 -20.63 8.75
N THR A 120 15.30 -20.56 7.92
CA THR A 120 15.03 -19.37 7.09
C THR A 120 14.67 -18.19 7.97
N THR A 121 15.34 -17.07 7.74
CA THR A 121 15.10 -15.83 8.50
C THR A 121 13.80 -15.18 8.02
N VAL A 122 12.84 -14.99 8.93
CA VAL A 122 11.52 -14.40 8.64
C VAL A 122 11.34 -13.11 9.43
N ILE A 123 10.97 -12.04 8.73
CA ILE A 123 10.40 -10.81 9.31
C ILE A 123 8.90 -10.83 9.03
N GLY A 124 8.09 -10.74 10.07
CA GLY A 124 6.64 -10.63 9.97
C GLY A 124 6.17 -9.19 10.18
N VAL A 125 5.38 -8.65 9.25
CA VAL A 125 4.69 -7.36 9.40
C VAL A 125 3.21 -7.66 9.60
N THR A 126 2.68 -7.44 10.80
CA THR A 126 1.31 -7.86 11.14
C THR A 126 0.68 -6.97 12.21
N ASN A 127 -0.66 -6.91 12.20
CA ASN A 127 -1.43 -6.20 13.22
C ASN A 127 -1.84 -7.12 14.40
N THR A 128 -1.57 -8.43 14.28
CA THR A 128 -2.04 -9.46 15.22
C THR A 128 -0.86 -10.15 15.89
N ALA A 129 -0.58 -9.77 17.13
CA ALA A 129 0.60 -10.21 17.88
C ALA A 129 0.63 -11.72 18.20
N ASP A 130 -0.52 -12.38 18.27
CA ASP A 130 -0.66 -13.82 18.56
C ASP A 130 -0.94 -14.67 17.32
N SER A 131 -0.66 -14.11 16.12
CA SER A 131 -0.88 -14.81 14.85
C SER A 131 0.21 -15.86 14.56
N PRO A 132 -0.09 -16.87 13.72
CA PRO A 132 0.91 -17.82 13.23
C PRO A 132 2.15 -17.12 12.63
N LEU A 133 1.96 -16.01 11.89
CA LEU A 133 3.06 -15.22 11.37
C LEU A 133 3.93 -14.65 12.48
N ALA A 134 3.32 -14.04 13.50
CA ALA A 134 4.07 -13.45 14.62
C ALA A 134 4.83 -14.53 15.43
N GLN A 135 4.26 -15.72 15.58
CA GLN A 135 4.90 -16.83 16.28
C GLN A 135 6.07 -17.44 15.49
N ARG A 136 6.01 -17.43 14.15
CA ARG A 136 7.06 -18.00 13.28
C ARG A 136 8.22 -17.01 13.02
N ALA A 137 7.94 -15.71 13.00
CA ALA A 137 8.91 -14.69 12.65
C ALA A 137 9.99 -14.51 13.74
N GLN A 138 11.25 -14.37 13.33
CA GLN A 138 12.35 -13.97 14.22
C GLN A 138 12.25 -12.50 14.63
N VAL A 139 11.64 -11.68 13.78
CA VAL A 139 11.34 -10.27 14.07
C VAL A 139 9.91 -9.98 13.64
N VAL A 140 9.15 -9.35 14.51
CA VAL A 140 7.81 -8.87 14.21
C VAL A 140 7.83 -7.34 14.20
N LEU A 141 7.30 -6.76 13.13
CA LEU A 141 6.98 -5.34 13.04
C LEU A 141 5.47 -5.17 13.26
N PRO A 142 5.05 -4.80 14.48
CA PRO A 142 3.64 -4.67 14.81
C PRO A 142 3.06 -3.39 14.20
N LEU A 143 1.88 -3.49 13.57
CA LEU A 143 1.25 -2.34 12.92
C LEU A 143 0.55 -1.39 13.90
N GLN A 144 0.12 -1.84 15.06
CA GLN A 144 -0.57 -1.01 16.08
C GLN A 144 -1.78 -0.21 15.55
N ALA A 145 -2.41 -0.69 14.47
CA ALA A 145 -3.50 0.02 13.81
C ALA A 145 -4.85 -0.13 14.54
N GLY A 146 -4.94 -1.01 15.54
CA GLY A 146 -6.19 -1.34 16.18
C GLY A 146 -7.09 -2.24 15.32
N ALA A 147 -8.35 -2.40 15.71
CA ALA A 147 -9.31 -3.19 14.94
C ALA A 147 -9.73 -2.47 13.65
N GLU A 148 -9.82 -3.21 12.55
CA GLU A 148 -10.27 -2.76 11.24
C GLU A 148 -11.26 -3.77 10.69
N PHE A 149 -12.43 -3.32 10.29
CA PHE A 149 -13.59 -4.21 10.06
C PHE A 149 -14.01 -4.36 8.60
N SER A 150 -13.48 -3.51 7.72
CA SER A 150 -13.85 -3.44 6.31
C SER A 150 -12.60 -3.52 5.42
N VAL A 151 -12.62 -2.80 4.30
CA VAL A 151 -11.51 -2.68 3.36
C VAL A 151 -10.26 -2.17 4.08
N SER A 152 -9.10 -2.63 3.64
CA SER A 152 -7.83 -2.22 4.25
C SER A 152 -7.57 -0.72 4.03
N CYS A 153 -7.41 0.04 5.12
CA CYS A 153 -7.09 1.47 5.13
C CYS A 153 -6.03 1.80 6.18
N LYS A 154 -6.38 1.96 7.47
CA LYS A 154 -5.38 2.28 8.51
C LYS A 154 -4.30 1.21 8.69
N THR A 155 -4.63 -0.08 8.51
CA THR A 155 -3.62 -1.14 8.53
C THR A 155 -2.68 -1.05 7.33
N TYR A 156 -3.17 -0.64 6.16
CA TYR A 156 -2.35 -0.39 4.98
C TYR A 156 -1.40 0.80 5.18
N VAL A 157 -1.90 1.93 5.69
CA VAL A 157 -1.07 3.12 5.98
C VAL A 157 0.05 2.77 6.97
N ASN A 158 -0.28 2.07 8.07
CA ASN A 158 0.72 1.65 9.05
C ASN A 158 1.71 0.61 8.48
N THR A 159 1.26 -0.26 7.55
CA THR A 159 2.15 -1.16 6.80
C THR A 159 3.18 -0.38 5.99
N LEU A 160 2.77 0.67 5.28
CA LEU A 160 3.69 1.51 4.52
C LEU A 160 4.73 2.18 5.44
N GLY A 161 4.30 2.68 6.60
CA GLY A 161 5.21 3.21 7.62
C GLY A 161 6.24 2.17 8.08
N ALA A 162 5.78 0.96 8.41
CA ALA A 162 6.64 -0.14 8.84
C ALA A 162 7.64 -0.58 7.75
N LEU A 163 7.19 -0.61 6.49
CA LEU A 163 8.04 -0.95 5.34
C LEU A 163 9.07 0.14 5.03
N ALA A 164 8.71 1.43 5.17
CA ALA A 164 9.65 2.54 5.02
C ALA A 164 10.76 2.46 6.08
N LEU A 165 10.39 2.18 7.35
CA LEU A 165 11.34 1.98 8.44
C LEU A 165 12.23 0.75 8.19
N LEU A 166 11.65 -0.37 7.74
CA LEU A 166 12.38 -1.58 7.41
C LEU A 166 13.38 -1.35 6.27
N ALA A 167 12.98 -0.62 5.22
CA ALA A 167 13.86 -0.26 4.11
C ALA A 167 15.12 0.47 4.60
N GLU A 168 14.97 1.45 5.48
CA GLU A 168 16.09 2.20 6.04
C GLU A 168 16.98 1.32 6.92
N LEU A 169 16.37 0.49 7.78
CA LEU A 169 17.12 -0.46 8.64
C LEU A 169 17.96 -1.46 7.85
N LEU A 170 17.43 -1.98 6.75
CA LEU A 170 18.15 -2.93 5.92
C LEU A 170 19.27 -2.28 5.09
N THR A 171 19.16 -0.98 4.79
CA THR A 171 20.11 -0.26 3.91
C THR A 171 21.15 0.56 4.67
N THR A 172 20.76 1.38 5.65
CA THR A 172 21.65 2.38 6.29
C THR A 172 21.89 2.15 7.78
N ALA A 173 21.03 1.41 8.47
CA ALA A 173 20.98 1.29 9.93
C ALA A 173 20.65 2.59 10.69
N ASP A 174 20.31 3.66 10.01
CA ASP A 174 19.89 4.92 10.63
C ASP A 174 18.38 5.09 10.52
N LEU A 175 17.71 5.04 11.66
CA LEU A 175 16.24 5.19 11.75
C LEU A 175 15.78 6.63 11.86
N GLN A 176 16.71 7.56 12.10
CA GLN A 176 16.34 8.93 12.44
C GLN A 176 15.73 9.66 11.23
N ARG A 177 16.23 9.35 10.03
CA ARG A 177 15.76 10.00 8.81
C ARG A 177 14.31 9.65 8.51
N THR A 178 13.99 8.36 8.36
CA THR A 178 12.62 7.91 8.02
C THR A 178 11.63 8.31 9.11
N ARG A 179 11.98 8.17 10.39
CA ARG A 179 11.13 8.63 11.48
C ARG A 179 10.83 10.12 11.40
N LYS A 180 11.85 10.95 11.15
CA LYS A 180 11.71 12.41 10.99
C LYS A 180 10.83 12.76 9.78
N GLU A 181 10.95 12.01 8.69
CA GLU A 181 10.18 12.21 7.46
C GLU A 181 8.70 11.80 7.63
N ILE A 182 8.41 10.76 8.43
CA ILE A 182 7.03 10.29 8.67
C ILE A 182 6.35 11.04 9.83
N LEU A 183 7.10 11.59 10.77
CA LEU A 183 6.56 12.27 11.96
C LEU A 183 5.45 13.30 11.65
N PRO A 184 5.51 14.15 10.61
CA PRO A 184 4.46 15.11 10.29
C PRO A 184 3.26 14.48 9.53
N VAL A 185 3.35 13.23 9.07
CA VAL A 185 2.33 12.62 8.20
C VAL A 185 0.97 12.46 8.87
N PRO A 186 0.85 12.06 10.16
CA PRO A 186 -0.46 12.00 10.82
C PRO A 186 -1.23 13.31 10.77
N GLU A 187 -0.55 14.44 10.99
CA GLU A 187 -1.18 15.76 10.91
C GLU A 187 -1.58 16.12 9.47
N MET A 188 -0.75 15.77 8.48
CA MET A 188 -1.07 15.97 7.06
C MET A 188 -2.29 15.14 6.63
N ILE A 189 -2.40 13.89 7.07
CA ILE A 189 -3.58 13.04 6.83
C ILE A 189 -4.81 13.67 7.50
N ASN A 190 -4.68 14.10 8.75
CA ASN A 190 -5.77 14.74 9.50
C ASN A 190 -6.28 16.00 8.80
N ALA A 191 -5.37 16.86 8.32
CA ALA A 191 -5.72 18.06 7.59
C ALA A 191 -6.47 17.77 6.28
N TYR A 192 -6.05 16.74 5.53
CA TYR A 192 -6.74 16.29 4.31
C TYR A 192 -8.13 15.74 4.65
N LEU A 193 -8.22 14.84 5.61
CA LEU A 193 -9.47 14.19 6.00
C LEU A 193 -10.47 15.14 6.68
N ALA A 194 -10.03 16.27 7.24
CA ALA A 194 -10.93 17.30 7.75
C ALA A 194 -11.88 17.87 6.67
N GLN A 195 -11.54 17.71 5.39
CA GLN A 195 -12.33 18.14 4.24
C GLN A 195 -12.88 16.97 3.40
N TRP A 196 -12.98 15.77 3.96
CA TRP A 196 -13.33 14.57 3.22
C TRP A 196 -14.64 14.68 2.42
N GLN A 197 -15.68 15.38 2.95
CA GLN A 197 -16.95 15.57 2.24
C GLN A 197 -16.76 16.40 0.96
N ALA A 198 -15.96 17.47 1.03
CA ALA A 198 -15.66 18.31 -0.12
C ALA A 198 -14.85 17.51 -1.16
N HIS A 199 -13.88 16.72 -0.72
CA HIS A 199 -13.10 15.84 -1.59
C HIS A 199 -13.97 14.78 -2.28
N VAL A 200 -14.90 14.17 -1.55
CA VAL A 200 -15.85 13.21 -2.14
C VAL A 200 -16.74 13.88 -3.18
N ALA A 201 -17.27 15.08 -2.90
CA ALA A 201 -18.12 15.82 -3.85
C ALA A 201 -17.33 16.17 -5.13
N GLU A 202 -16.12 16.70 -5.02
CA GLU A 202 -15.24 17.00 -6.16
C GLU A 202 -14.90 15.73 -6.96
N ALA A 203 -14.64 14.60 -6.28
CA ALA A 203 -14.43 13.34 -6.95
C ALA A 203 -15.67 12.85 -7.69
N GLN A 204 -16.89 13.02 -7.14
CA GLN A 204 -18.14 12.69 -7.82
C GLN A 204 -18.33 13.50 -9.11
N GLU A 205 -18.04 14.81 -9.07
CA GLU A 205 -18.09 15.66 -10.26
C GLU A 205 -17.09 15.21 -11.33
N SER A 206 -15.84 14.93 -10.92
CA SER A 206 -14.77 14.49 -11.82
C SER A 206 -15.08 13.15 -12.49
N LEU A 207 -15.72 12.24 -11.76
CA LEU A 207 -16.05 10.89 -12.19
C LEU A 207 -17.40 10.79 -12.91
N ALA A 208 -18.14 11.88 -13.07
CA ALA A 208 -19.45 11.86 -13.74
C ALA A 208 -19.34 11.24 -15.14
N GLY A 209 -20.18 10.24 -15.43
CA GLY A 209 -20.20 9.50 -16.68
C GLY A 209 -19.01 8.54 -16.90
N THR A 210 -18.15 8.35 -15.91
CA THR A 210 -17.07 7.36 -15.97
C THR A 210 -17.64 5.95 -15.82
N ARG A 211 -17.19 5.03 -16.66
CA ARG A 211 -17.53 3.60 -16.64
C ARG A 211 -16.33 2.71 -16.29
N TYR A 212 -15.13 3.21 -16.53
CA TYR A 212 -13.87 2.50 -16.25
C TYR A 212 -12.89 3.45 -15.57
N LEU A 213 -12.17 2.93 -14.61
CA LEU A 213 -11.13 3.67 -13.90
C LEU A 213 -9.80 2.91 -13.98
N ILE A 214 -8.73 3.64 -14.24
CA ILE A 214 -7.38 3.09 -14.16
C ILE A 214 -6.58 3.96 -13.19
N LEU A 215 -5.88 3.31 -12.27
CA LEU A 215 -4.92 3.94 -11.38
C LEU A 215 -3.51 3.60 -11.88
N THR A 216 -2.67 4.60 -12.06
CA THR A 216 -1.34 4.35 -12.61
C THR A 216 -0.27 5.23 -11.98
N GLY A 217 0.92 4.66 -11.81
CA GLY A 217 2.07 5.33 -11.22
C GLY A 217 3.38 4.66 -11.61
N ARG A 218 4.47 5.14 -11.02
CA ARG A 218 5.82 4.60 -11.16
C ARG A 218 6.48 4.49 -9.79
N GLY A 219 7.57 3.73 -9.71
CA GLY A 219 8.33 3.67 -8.49
C GLY A 219 7.49 3.20 -7.28
N THR A 220 7.64 3.89 -6.16
CA THR A 220 6.90 3.58 -4.92
C THR A 220 5.40 3.82 -5.04
N SER A 221 4.94 4.67 -5.97
CA SER A 221 3.52 4.91 -6.23
C SER A 221 2.77 3.69 -6.82
N LEU A 222 3.49 2.64 -7.24
CA LEU A 222 2.88 1.36 -7.60
C LEU A 222 2.13 0.73 -6.42
N ALA A 223 2.54 1.02 -5.19
CA ALA A 223 1.81 0.60 -3.99
C ALA A 223 0.39 1.18 -3.98
N ALA A 224 0.26 2.49 -4.19
CA ALA A 224 -1.03 3.17 -4.23
C ALA A 224 -1.86 2.80 -5.47
N ALA A 225 -1.23 2.62 -6.63
CA ALA A 225 -1.93 2.20 -7.85
C ALA A 225 -2.55 0.81 -7.69
N GLY A 226 -1.78 -0.18 -7.21
CA GLY A 226 -2.25 -1.55 -7.03
C GLY A 226 -3.28 -1.66 -5.90
N THR A 227 -2.97 -1.16 -4.70
CA THR A 227 -3.91 -1.16 -3.57
C THR A 227 -5.17 -0.37 -3.90
N GLY A 228 -5.04 0.76 -4.60
CA GLY A 228 -6.18 1.59 -4.99
C GLY A 228 -7.14 0.86 -5.92
N GLY A 229 -6.62 0.11 -6.89
CA GLY A 229 -7.44 -0.75 -7.74
C GLY A 229 -8.21 -1.80 -6.95
N LEU A 230 -7.57 -2.44 -5.96
CA LEU A 230 -8.22 -3.39 -5.07
C LEU A 230 -9.26 -2.71 -4.18
N THR A 231 -8.88 -1.64 -3.49
CA THR A 231 -9.75 -0.87 -2.58
C THR A 231 -11.06 -0.44 -3.25
N ILE A 232 -11.01 0.07 -4.48
CA ILE A 232 -12.21 0.51 -5.21
C ILE A 232 -13.09 -0.67 -5.62
N LYS A 233 -12.51 -1.81 -6.03
CA LYS A 233 -13.28 -3.03 -6.29
C LYS A 233 -14.03 -3.50 -5.07
N GLU A 234 -13.37 -3.53 -3.92
CA GLU A 234 -13.94 -3.99 -2.64
C GLU A 234 -14.96 -3.02 -2.07
N SER A 235 -14.68 -1.70 -2.12
CA SER A 235 -15.50 -0.69 -1.46
C SER A 235 -16.65 -0.16 -2.29
N ALA A 236 -16.50 -0.06 -3.61
CA ALA A 236 -17.48 0.54 -4.52
C ALA A 236 -18.02 -0.45 -5.56
N HIS A 237 -17.45 -1.66 -5.67
CA HIS A 237 -17.77 -2.66 -6.70
C HIS A 237 -17.69 -2.07 -8.13
N PHE A 238 -16.70 -1.21 -8.35
CA PHE A 238 -16.54 -0.48 -9.62
C PHE A 238 -15.42 -1.09 -10.47
N PRO A 239 -15.59 -1.19 -11.82
CA PRO A 239 -14.56 -1.67 -12.72
C PRO A 239 -13.33 -0.76 -12.71
N VAL A 240 -12.24 -1.28 -12.20
CA VAL A 240 -10.99 -0.53 -12.03
C VAL A 240 -9.78 -1.43 -12.13
N GLU A 241 -8.67 -0.91 -12.61
CA GLU A 241 -7.38 -1.59 -12.63
C GLU A 241 -6.25 -0.68 -12.14
N GLY A 242 -5.30 -1.27 -11.38
CA GLY A 242 -4.05 -0.63 -10.98
C GLY A 242 -2.88 -1.18 -11.80
N MET A 243 -2.08 -0.30 -12.43
CA MET A 243 -0.94 -0.72 -13.23
C MET A 243 0.19 0.31 -13.25
N SER A 244 1.33 -0.03 -13.83
CA SER A 244 2.39 0.95 -14.03
C SER A 244 2.04 1.91 -15.18
N SER A 245 2.48 3.18 -15.06
CA SER A 245 2.31 4.18 -16.12
C SER A 245 2.98 3.76 -17.43
N ALA A 246 4.03 2.93 -17.36
CA ALA A 246 4.65 2.36 -18.55
C ALA A 246 3.73 1.32 -19.20
N ALA A 247 3.19 0.38 -18.44
CA ALA A 247 2.24 -0.62 -18.95
C ALA A 247 1.01 0.04 -19.57
N PHE A 248 0.49 1.12 -18.97
CA PHE A 248 -0.63 1.87 -19.52
C PHE A 248 -0.35 2.40 -20.95
N ARG A 249 0.87 2.87 -21.22
CA ARG A 249 1.27 3.33 -22.56
C ARG A 249 1.39 2.21 -23.60
N HIS A 250 1.56 0.97 -23.16
CA HIS A 250 1.80 -0.18 -24.04
C HIS A 250 0.52 -0.99 -24.33
N GLY A 251 -0.59 -0.29 -24.56
CA GLY A 251 -1.88 -0.87 -24.97
C GLY A 251 -3.07 -0.14 -24.37
N PRO A 252 -3.26 -0.10 -23.04
CA PRO A 252 -4.45 0.49 -22.41
C PRO A 252 -4.76 1.95 -22.78
N LEU A 253 -3.79 2.73 -23.27
CA LEU A 253 -4.02 4.08 -23.79
C LEU A 253 -5.02 4.10 -24.96
N GLU A 254 -5.15 3.01 -25.72
CA GLU A 254 -6.15 2.86 -26.80
C GLU A 254 -7.61 2.88 -26.25
N MET A 255 -7.81 2.69 -24.95
CA MET A 255 -9.12 2.79 -24.31
C MET A 255 -9.52 4.24 -24.02
N ALA A 256 -8.65 5.25 -24.31
CA ALA A 256 -8.93 6.64 -24.01
C ALA A 256 -10.25 7.11 -24.65
N SER A 257 -11.19 7.48 -23.81
CA SER A 257 -12.55 7.88 -24.17
C SER A 257 -13.16 8.71 -23.04
N PRO A 258 -14.27 9.45 -23.28
CA PRO A 258 -14.97 10.19 -22.22
C PRO A 258 -15.47 9.32 -21.06
N GLU A 259 -15.56 8.00 -21.25
CA GLU A 259 -15.99 7.03 -20.22
C GLU A 259 -14.82 6.47 -19.39
N LEU A 260 -13.56 6.66 -19.82
CA LEU A 260 -12.37 6.29 -19.08
C LEU A 260 -11.85 7.46 -18.25
N PHE A 261 -11.69 7.24 -16.96
CA PHE A 261 -10.95 8.14 -16.07
C PHE A 261 -9.63 7.49 -15.65
N VAL A 262 -8.53 8.22 -15.74
CA VAL A 262 -7.22 7.72 -15.31
C VAL A 262 -6.69 8.58 -14.16
N LEU A 263 -6.48 7.96 -13.01
CA LEU A 263 -5.84 8.58 -11.88
C LEU A 263 -4.33 8.30 -11.96
N VAL A 264 -3.54 9.34 -12.19
CA VAL A 264 -2.09 9.23 -12.41
C VAL A 264 -1.35 9.76 -11.19
N PHE A 265 -0.62 8.89 -10.48
CA PHE A 265 0.24 9.32 -9.38
C PHE A 265 1.48 10.00 -9.95
N SER A 266 1.78 11.21 -9.49
CA SER A 266 2.86 12.02 -10.03
C SER A 266 4.25 11.41 -9.78
N GLY A 267 4.41 10.69 -8.67
CA GLY A 267 5.72 10.24 -8.22
C GLY A 267 6.64 11.40 -7.86
N MET A 268 7.94 11.14 -7.82
CA MET A 268 8.97 12.11 -7.48
C MET A 268 10.08 12.16 -8.54
N GLY A 269 10.88 13.23 -8.50
CA GLY A 269 12.03 13.38 -9.40
C GLY A 269 11.65 13.32 -10.89
N ALA A 270 12.39 12.54 -11.67
CA ALA A 270 12.18 12.41 -13.12
C ALA A 270 10.83 11.75 -13.50
N GLU A 271 10.27 10.94 -12.61
CA GLU A 271 8.97 10.28 -12.83
C GLU A 271 7.83 11.29 -12.96
N ARG A 272 7.91 12.41 -12.22
CA ARG A 272 6.91 13.47 -12.24
C ARG A 272 6.65 14.00 -13.64
N GLN A 273 7.70 14.31 -14.38
CA GLN A 273 7.58 14.82 -15.76
C GLN A 273 6.96 13.78 -16.68
N LEU A 274 7.36 12.50 -16.54
CA LEU A 274 6.82 11.40 -17.34
C LEU A 274 5.34 11.18 -17.06
N ASN A 275 4.92 11.24 -15.79
CA ASN A 275 3.53 11.05 -15.40
C ASN A 275 2.66 12.26 -15.74
N GLN A 276 3.19 13.49 -15.63
CA GLN A 276 2.51 14.71 -16.11
C GLN A 276 2.28 14.64 -17.61
N LYS A 277 3.30 14.23 -18.39
CA LYS A 277 3.15 14.03 -19.83
C LYS A 277 2.12 12.95 -20.17
N LEU A 278 2.01 11.91 -19.35
CA LEU A 278 0.97 10.89 -19.53
C LEU A 278 -0.43 11.47 -19.39
N VAL A 279 -0.69 12.32 -18.39
CA VAL A 279 -1.98 13.03 -18.22
C VAL A 279 -2.33 13.83 -19.47
N GLU A 280 -1.37 14.62 -20.00
CA GLU A 280 -1.58 15.40 -21.23
C GLU A 280 -1.96 14.51 -22.42
N ASP A 281 -1.26 13.38 -22.59
CA ASP A 281 -1.48 12.45 -23.70
C ASP A 281 -2.85 11.76 -23.59
N ILE A 282 -3.30 11.39 -22.37
CA ILE A 282 -4.63 10.83 -22.13
C ILE A 282 -5.73 11.83 -22.50
N ILE A 283 -5.60 13.09 -22.06
CA ILE A 283 -6.55 14.16 -22.37
C ILE A 283 -6.59 14.42 -23.88
N LYS A 284 -5.42 14.47 -24.53
CA LYS A 284 -5.32 14.63 -25.98
C LYS A 284 -5.97 13.48 -26.76
N ALA A 285 -5.92 12.26 -26.22
CA ALA A 285 -6.58 11.08 -26.78
C ALA A 285 -8.09 11.01 -26.50
N GLY A 286 -8.66 12.00 -25.79
CA GLY A 286 -10.10 12.08 -25.51
C GLY A 286 -10.54 11.42 -24.22
N GLY A 287 -9.60 10.94 -23.41
CA GLY A 287 -9.85 10.41 -22.06
C GLY A 287 -9.92 11.52 -21.00
N LYS A 288 -10.30 11.13 -19.78
CA LYS A 288 -10.24 11.97 -18.59
C LYS A 288 -9.07 11.53 -17.70
N ALA A 289 -8.35 12.46 -17.13
CA ALA A 289 -7.25 12.14 -16.21
C ALA A 289 -7.10 13.20 -15.12
N ALA A 290 -6.66 12.76 -13.93
CA ALA A 290 -6.20 13.64 -12.87
C ALA A 290 -4.80 13.23 -12.41
N LEU A 291 -3.95 14.22 -12.09
CA LEU A 291 -2.63 14.00 -11.52
C LEU A 291 -2.71 14.10 -9.99
N VAL A 292 -2.34 13.02 -9.29
CA VAL A 292 -2.26 13.00 -7.83
C VAL A 292 -0.86 13.41 -7.39
N GLY A 293 -0.74 14.46 -6.61
CA GLY A 293 0.55 14.88 -6.07
C GLY A 293 0.61 16.34 -5.66
N ALA A 294 1.81 16.83 -5.38
CA ALA A 294 2.07 18.19 -4.90
C ALA A 294 2.06 19.24 -6.04
N SER A 295 1.09 19.17 -6.94
CA SER A 295 0.98 20.11 -8.06
C SER A 295 -0.49 20.34 -8.41
N GLY A 296 -0.84 21.60 -8.63
CA GLY A 296 -2.19 21.97 -9.01
C GLY A 296 -2.90 22.82 -7.95
N ASN A 297 -4.17 23.09 -8.20
CA ASN A 297 -5.05 23.77 -7.24
C ASN A 297 -5.35 22.85 -6.05
N PRO A 298 -5.56 23.42 -4.85
CA PRO A 298 -6.05 22.62 -3.71
C PRO A 298 -7.31 21.85 -4.09
N GLY A 299 -7.39 20.58 -3.69
CA GLY A 299 -8.52 19.71 -3.99
C GLY A 299 -8.19 18.24 -3.73
N THR A 300 -9.08 17.36 -4.12
CA THR A 300 -9.01 15.90 -3.87
C THR A 300 -7.69 15.27 -4.32
N PHE A 301 -7.14 15.70 -5.45
CA PHE A 301 -5.94 15.11 -6.04
C PHE A 301 -4.66 15.86 -5.67
N CYS A 302 -4.75 16.94 -4.88
CA CYS A 302 -3.61 17.69 -4.41
C CYS A 302 -3.11 17.16 -3.07
N LEU A 303 -1.85 16.75 -3.03
CA LEU A 303 -1.18 16.27 -1.82
C LEU A 303 -0.07 17.25 -1.41
N PRO A 304 0.27 17.36 -0.13
CA PRO A 304 1.42 18.14 0.30
C PRO A 304 2.73 17.56 -0.26
N GLN A 305 3.73 18.40 -0.42
CA GLN A 305 5.07 17.94 -0.76
C GLN A 305 5.71 17.29 0.45
N VAL A 306 6.18 16.06 0.29
CA VAL A 306 6.78 15.23 1.35
C VAL A 306 8.05 14.53 0.86
N ALA A 307 8.77 13.88 1.77
CA ALA A 307 9.87 12.99 1.43
C ALA A 307 9.37 11.71 0.73
N MET A 308 10.27 11.01 0.03
CA MET A 308 9.94 9.79 -0.72
C MET A 308 9.40 8.68 0.18
N SER A 309 9.91 8.54 1.41
CA SER A 309 9.44 7.56 2.40
C SER A 309 8.01 7.81 2.87
N ALA A 310 7.56 9.07 2.87
CA ALA A 310 6.24 9.50 3.31
C ALA A 310 5.20 9.54 2.18
N LEU A 311 5.63 9.63 0.91
CA LEU A 311 4.73 9.79 -0.22
C LEU A 311 3.67 8.67 -0.33
N PRO A 312 4.00 7.38 -0.25
CA PRO A 312 3.00 6.31 -0.37
C PRO A 312 1.90 6.37 0.70
N LEU A 313 2.20 6.91 1.91
CA LEU A 313 1.23 7.03 2.99
C LEU A 313 0.13 8.05 2.68
N LEU A 314 0.42 9.04 1.83
CA LEU A 314 -0.54 10.07 1.43
C LEU A 314 -1.26 9.74 0.12
N GLU A 315 -0.63 8.99 -0.79
CA GLU A 315 -1.19 8.69 -2.11
C GLU A 315 -2.48 7.88 -2.06
N ILE A 316 -2.74 7.15 -0.96
CA ILE A 316 -3.98 6.39 -0.80
C ILE A 316 -5.19 7.29 -0.49
N LEU A 317 -5.01 8.49 0.06
CA LEU A 317 -6.10 9.37 0.47
C LEU A 317 -7.04 9.75 -0.67
N PRO A 318 -6.57 10.25 -1.83
CA PRO A 318 -7.43 10.50 -2.99
C PRO A 318 -8.16 9.25 -3.47
N VAL A 319 -7.53 8.08 -3.39
CA VAL A 319 -8.16 6.80 -3.77
C VAL A 319 -9.35 6.48 -2.87
N GLN A 320 -9.22 6.70 -1.56
CA GLN A 320 -10.30 6.52 -0.59
C GLN A 320 -11.46 7.48 -0.87
N MET A 321 -11.19 8.74 -1.19
CA MET A 321 -12.22 9.71 -1.57
C MET A 321 -12.93 9.30 -2.87
N VAL A 322 -12.18 8.84 -3.89
CA VAL A 322 -12.71 8.27 -5.13
C VAL A 322 -13.59 7.04 -4.85
N SER A 323 -13.17 6.16 -3.95
CA SER A 323 -13.94 4.97 -3.59
C SER A 323 -15.28 5.31 -2.92
N LEU A 324 -15.28 6.28 -1.99
CA LEU A 324 -16.51 6.80 -1.38
C LEU A 324 -17.43 7.48 -2.42
N ALA A 325 -16.84 8.26 -3.33
CA ALA A 325 -17.56 8.93 -4.40
C ALA A 325 -18.27 7.94 -5.33
N LEU A 326 -17.57 6.91 -5.80
CA LEU A 326 -18.11 5.88 -6.69
C LEU A 326 -19.20 5.04 -6.01
N ALA A 327 -19.01 4.67 -4.74
CA ALA A 327 -20.04 3.98 -3.96
C ALA A 327 -21.31 4.85 -3.86
N GLY A 328 -21.16 6.15 -3.54
CA GLY A 328 -22.26 7.11 -3.48
C GLY A 328 -22.98 7.28 -4.81
N LEU A 329 -22.25 7.41 -5.93
CA LEU A 329 -22.83 7.51 -7.28
C LEU A 329 -23.65 6.27 -7.68
N SER A 330 -23.28 5.09 -7.16
CA SER A 330 -24.02 3.84 -7.39
C SER A 330 -25.08 3.55 -6.32
N GLY A 331 -25.33 4.47 -5.37
CA GLY A 331 -26.28 4.29 -4.27
C GLY A 331 -25.91 3.18 -3.29
N ARG A 332 -24.61 2.85 -3.17
CA ARG A 332 -24.10 1.82 -2.27
C ARG A 332 -23.47 2.43 -1.02
N GLU A 333 -23.50 1.69 0.07
CA GLU A 333 -22.65 1.97 1.21
C GLU A 333 -21.23 1.43 0.93
N ALA A 334 -20.23 2.31 1.02
CA ALA A 334 -18.84 1.94 0.73
C ALA A 334 -18.27 0.95 1.75
N GLY A 335 -17.53 -0.04 1.27
CA GLY A 335 -16.81 -1.00 2.10
C GLY A 335 -17.68 -2.12 2.69
N VAL A 336 -18.89 -2.32 2.19
CA VAL A 336 -19.74 -3.45 2.59
C VAL A 336 -19.43 -4.65 1.69
N PHE A 337 -18.83 -5.68 2.27
CA PHE A 337 -18.57 -6.94 1.56
C PHE A 337 -19.85 -7.73 1.33
N SER A 338 -20.04 -8.25 0.12
CA SER A 338 -21.18 -9.09 -0.26
C SER A 338 -20.78 -10.52 -0.66
N GLN A 339 -19.53 -10.73 -1.05
CA GLN A 339 -19.02 -12.00 -1.56
C GLN A 339 -17.80 -12.51 -0.79
N CYS A 340 -17.06 -11.63 -0.14
CA CYS A 340 -15.81 -11.94 0.55
C CYS A 340 -15.92 -11.67 2.05
N SER A 341 -15.00 -12.24 2.83
CA SER A 341 -14.75 -11.89 4.23
C SER A 341 -13.49 -11.03 4.35
N LYS A 342 -13.32 -10.33 5.49
CA LYS A 342 -12.13 -9.51 5.77
C LYS A 342 -10.83 -10.33 5.75
N VAL A 343 -10.89 -11.58 6.16
CA VAL A 343 -9.75 -12.50 6.18
C VAL A 343 -10.09 -13.68 5.29
N THR A 344 -9.21 -13.98 4.35
CA THR A 344 -9.32 -15.17 3.51
C THR A 344 -8.73 -16.36 4.27
N ASP A 345 -9.58 -17.27 4.70
CA ASP A 345 -9.25 -18.47 5.46
C ASP A 345 -9.33 -19.76 4.61
N VAL A 346 -9.71 -19.63 3.36
CA VAL A 346 -9.77 -20.69 2.34
C VAL A 346 -9.01 -20.23 1.10
N GLU A 347 -8.14 -21.11 0.58
CA GLU A 347 -7.43 -20.91 -0.69
C GLU A 347 -8.22 -21.50 -1.86
#